data_7bbb32a3fadd63197b1b2410934f649f
#
_entry.id   7bbb32a3fadd63197b1b2410934f649f
#
_cell.length_a   1.000
_cell.length_b   1.000
_cell.length_c   1.000
_cell.angle_alpha   90.00
_cell.angle_beta   90.00
_cell.angle_gamma   90.00
#
_symmetry.space_group_name_H-M   'P 1'
#
loop_
_entity.id
_entity.type
_entity.pdbx_description
1 polymer ?
#
loop_
_entity_poly.entity_id
_entity_poly.type
_entity_poly.pdbx_seq_one_letter_code
_entity_poly.pdbx_strand_id
1 'polypeptide(L)'
;MIIRLFLLAALTLITTIPALAQDDAIDAAMKKAMENANTPASKADMKKLEQQAKSQIDEADAERKADEAKQKGEVQAVVDAKGPTSLPDWTPQVPQFTPAGPPTRKLVDGEPKVVVTGTSPLAPDVLCDAWDKFANPKFSHERGGSELNHNVDLFVSYRNNEDNKTVKMEAERKAGAKITNVTVSSPLALPSP
;
A
#
# COMPACT_ATOMS: atom_id res chain seq x y z
N MET A 1 1.79 -20.52 8.88
CA MET A 1 2.11 -21.60 7.92
C MET A 1 2.09 -23.02 8.56
N ILE A 2 2.17 -23.11 9.88
CA ILE A 2 2.22 -24.40 10.62
C ILE A 2 0.82 -25.04 10.79
N ILE A 3 -0.25 -24.27 10.89
CA ILE A 3 -1.62 -24.78 11.09
C ILE A 3 -2.16 -25.52 9.85
N ARG A 4 -1.66 -25.22 8.65
CA ARG A 4 -2.06 -25.95 7.42
C ARG A 4 -1.42 -27.32 7.25
N LEU A 5 -0.33 -27.62 7.97
CA LEU A 5 0.35 -28.91 7.87
C LEU A 5 -0.32 -30.01 8.69
N PHE A 6 -1.00 -29.66 9.77
CA PHE A 6 -1.71 -30.64 10.61
C PHE A 6 -3.04 -31.10 10.02
N LEU A 7 -3.68 -30.26 9.19
CA LEU A 7 -4.94 -30.64 8.51
C LEU A 7 -4.70 -31.57 7.31
N LEU A 8 -3.51 -31.54 6.69
CA LEU A 8 -3.19 -32.41 5.55
C LEU A 8 -2.79 -33.83 5.95
N ALA A 9 -2.26 -34.02 7.16
CA ALA A 9 -1.86 -35.36 7.65
C ALA A 9 -3.05 -36.23 8.06
N ALA A 10 -4.21 -35.64 8.33
CA ALA A 10 -5.44 -36.36 8.67
C ALA A 10 -6.24 -36.81 7.43
N LEU A 11 -5.94 -36.28 6.25
CA LEU A 11 -6.74 -36.53 5.05
C LEU A 11 -6.21 -37.71 4.17
N THR A 12 -4.99 -38.21 4.43
CA THR A 12 -4.37 -39.23 3.59
C THR A 12 -4.62 -40.68 4.06
N LEU A 13 -5.37 -40.87 5.15
CA LEU A 13 -5.65 -42.24 5.68
C LEU A 13 -7.05 -42.79 5.33
N ILE A 14 -7.83 -42.13 4.47
CA ILE A 14 -9.25 -42.47 4.24
C ILE A 14 -9.48 -43.33 2.97
N THR A 15 -8.47 -43.82 2.27
CA THR A 15 -8.69 -44.41 0.93
C THR A 15 -8.82 -45.92 0.85
N THR A 16 -8.99 -46.65 1.95
CA THR A 16 -9.10 -48.16 1.86
C THR A 16 -10.07 -48.81 2.88
N ILE A 17 -11.24 -48.23 3.16
CA ILE A 17 -12.26 -48.90 4.00
C ILE A 17 -13.57 -49.03 3.22
N PRO A 18 -14.22 -50.21 3.16
CA PRO A 18 -15.50 -50.36 2.46
C PRO A 18 -16.62 -49.58 3.12
N ALA A 19 -17.47 -48.98 2.29
CA ALA A 19 -18.41 -47.88 2.57
C ALA A 19 -19.51 -48.12 3.64
N LEU A 20 -19.60 -49.29 4.27
CA LEU A 20 -20.63 -49.64 5.25
C LEU A 20 -20.15 -49.67 6.72
N ALA A 21 -18.83 -49.44 6.97
CA ALA A 21 -18.27 -49.40 8.32
C ALA A 21 -17.62 -48.00 8.62
N GLN A 22 -17.84 -47.05 7.76
CA GLN A 22 -17.09 -45.79 7.76
C GLN A 22 -17.65 -44.77 8.77
N ASP A 23 -18.98 -44.74 8.96
CA ASP A 23 -19.60 -43.76 9.85
C ASP A 23 -19.29 -44.03 11.33
N ASP A 24 -19.37 -45.29 11.76
CA ASP A 24 -19.08 -45.69 13.15
C ASP A 24 -17.58 -45.50 13.52
N ALA A 25 -16.67 -45.73 12.56
CA ALA A 25 -15.24 -45.55 12.76
C ALA A 25 -14.83 -44.09 12.81
N ILE A 26 -15.50 -43.22 12.04
CA ILE A 26 -15.30 -41.76 12.05
C ILE A 26 -15.83 -41.17 13.34
N ASP A 27 -17.02 -41.56 13.78
CA ASP A 27 -17.62 -41.09 15.03
C ASP A 27 -16.79 -41.54 16.25
N ALA A 28 -16.29 -42.76 16.27
CA ALA A 28 -15.41 -43.25 17.32
C ALA A 28 -14.07 -42.51 17.33
N ALA A 29 -13.48 -42.22 16.16
CA ALA A 29 -12.27 -41.42 16.05
C ALA A 29 -12.44 -39.97 16.46
N MET A 30 -13.55 -39.33 16.07
CA MET A 30 -13.89 -37.98 16.50
C MET A 30 -14.15 -37.91 18.00
N LYS A 31 -14.89 -38.87 18.58
CA LYS A 31 -15.15 -38.93 20.01
C LYS A 31 -13.84 -39.09 20.80
N LYS A 32 -12.95 -39.96 20.36
CA LYS A 32 -11.63 -40.16 20.97
C LYS A 32 -10.72 -38.95 20.82
N ALA A 33 -10.77 -38.24 19.69
CA ALA A 33 -10.06 -36.99 19.50
C ALA A 33 -10.59 -35.86 20.39
N MET A 34 -11.93 -35.78 20.56
CA MET A 34 -12.56 -34.83 21.49
C MET A 34 -12.28 -35.14 22.95
N GLU A 35 -12.28 -36.41 23.35
CA GLU A 35 -11.91 -36.85 24.70
C GLU A 35 -10.43 -36.52 25.01
N ASN A 36 -9.51 -36.79 24.06
CA ASN A 36 -8.10 -36.44 24.18
C ASN A 36 -7.86 -34.92 24.23
N ALA A 37 -8.61 -34.11 23.45
CA ALA A 37 -8.55 -32.65 23.50
C ALA A 37 -9.03 -32.08 24.83
N ASN A 38 -9.85 -32.81 25.58
CA ASN A 38 -10.43 -32.38 26.84
C ASN A 38 -9.65 -32.87 28.08
N THR A 39 -8.55 -33.61 27.90
CA THR A 39 -7.70 -34.03 29.03
C THR A 39 -6.98 -32.81 29.64
N PRO A 40 -6.73 -32.82 30.97
CA PRO A 40 -6.01 -31.72 31.62
C PRO A 40 -4.62 -31.45 31.06
N ALA A 41 -3.93 -32.50 30.61
CA ALA A 41 -2.62 -32.39 29.96
C ALA A 41 -2.71 -31.69 28.60
N SER A 42 -3.68 -32.06 27.76
CA SER A 42 -3.90 -31.44 26.45
C SER A 42 -4.30 -29.96 26.57
N LYS A 43 -5.11 -29.59 27.58
CA LYS A 43 -5.47 -28.20 27.87
C LYS A 43 -4.26 -27.36 28.32
N ALA A 44 -3.36 -27.96 29.11
CA ALA A 44 -2.15 -27.29 29.56
C ALA A 44 -1.18 -27.03 28.38
N ASP A 45 -1.05 -28.00 27.48
CA ASP A 45 -0.19 -27.88 26.29
C ASP A 45 -0.75 -26.88 25.29
N MET A 46 -2.07 -26.86 25.05
CA MET A 46 -2.73 -25.86 24.24
C MET A 46 -2.55 -24.44 24.81
N LYS A 47 -2.67 -24.27 26.12
CA LYS A 47 -2.45 -22.98 26.77
C LYS A 47 -1.01 -22.49 26.64
N LYS A 48 -0.03 -23.42 26.70
CA LYS A 48 1.39 -23.08 26.45
C LYS A 48 1.63 -22.65 25.01
N LEU A 49 1.06 -23.38 24.02
CA LEU A 49 1.16 -23.03 22.62
C LEU A 49 0.51 -21.69 22.31
N GLU A 50 -0.64 -21.40 22.91
CA GLU A 50 -1.34 -20.12 22.78
C GLU A 50 -0.51 -18.97 23.38
N GLN A 51 0.11 -19.17 24.54
CA GLN A 51 1.01 -18.19 25.14
C GLN A 51 2.26 -17.94 24.30
N GLN A 52 2.87 -19.01 23.74
CA GLN A 52 4.02 -18.89 22.85
C GLN A 52 3.66 -18.15 21.56
N ALA A 53 2.52 -18.49 20.94
CA ALA A 53 2.05 -17.82 19.73
C ALA A 53 1.78 -16.33 19.99
N LYS A 54 1.15 -16.01 21.13
CA LYS A 54 0.89 -14.62 21.52
C LYS A 54 2.19 -13.85 21.76
N SER A 55 3.17 -14.43 22.45
CA SER A 55 4.48 -13.80 22.66
C SER A 55 5.20 -13.51 21.35
N GLN A 56 5.16 -14.44 20.36
CA GLN A 56 5.77 -14.23 19.05
C GLN A 56 5.06 -13.15 18.23
N ILE A 57 3.74 -13.04 18.34
CA ILE A 57 2.96 -11.99 17.68
C ILE A 57 3.30 -10.62 18.31
N ASP A 58 3.32 -10.53 19.63
CA ASP A 58 3.63 -9.29 20.34
C ASP A 58 5.06 -8.81 20.02
N GLU A 59 6.04 -9.72 19.90
CA GLU A 59 7.42 -9.43 19.55
C GLU A 59 7.55 -8.95 18.09
N ALA A 60 6.91 -9.64 17.16
CA ALA A 60 6.88 -9.25 15.75
C ALA A 60 6.18 -7.89 15.54
N ASP A 61 5.12 -7.61 16.29
CA ASP A 61 4.43 -6.30 16.25
C ASP A 61 5.29 -5.17 16.85
N ALA A 62 6.09 -5.47 17.88
CA ALA A 62 7.02 -4.51 18.46
C ALA A 62 8.16 -4.17 17.49
N GLU A 63 8.76 -5.18 16.83
CA GLU A 63 9.79 -4.99 15.81
C GLU A 63 9.25 -4.17 14.64
N ARG A 64 8.07 -4.52 14.12
CA ARG A 64 7.45 -3.77 13.02
C ARG A 64 7.22 -2.29 13.37
N LYS A 65 6.72 -2.00 14.59
CA LYS A 65 6.52 -0.62 15.04
C LYS A 65 7.84 0.15 15.20
N ALA A 66 8.90 -0.53 15.63
CA ALA A 66 10.22 0.08 15.74
C ALA A 66 10.79 0.42 14.35
N ASP A 67 10.65 -0.47 13.38
CA ASP A 67 11.07 -0.24 12.00
C ASP A 67 10.27 0.88 11.33
N GLU A 68 8.94 0.91 11.53
CA GLU A 68 8.09 1.99 11.02
C GLU A 68 8.48 3.35 11.62
N ALA A 69 8.80 3.41 12.92
CA ALA A 69 9.24 4.64 13.58
C ALA A 69 10.59 5.10 13.06
N LYS A 70 11.54 4.18 12.82
CA LYS A 70 12.85 4.47 12.22
C LYS A 70 12.69 5.00 10.80
N GLN A 71 11.91 4.35 9.94
CA GLN A 71 11.66 4.80 8.59
C GLN A 71 11.01 6.20 8.56
N LYS A 72 10.01 6.45 9.42
CA LYS A 72 9.41 7.78 9.54
C LYS A 72 10.43 8.86 9.95
N GLY A 73 11.33 8.54 10.87
CA GLY A 73 12.39 9.46 11.27
C GLY A 73 13.35 9.78 10.14
N GLU A 74 13.79 8.78 9.37
CA GLU A 74 14.68 8.95 8.23
C GLU A 74 13.99 9.78 7.12
N VAL A 75 12.74 9.50 6.82
CA VAL A 75 11.95 10.23 5.83
C VAL A 75 11.76 11.68 6.28
N GLN A 76 11.44 11.95 7.54
CA GLN A 76 11.32 13.32 8.06
C GLN A 76 12.63 14.08 7.96
N ALA A 77 13.77 13.43 8.25
CA ALA A 77 15.08 14.04 8.11
C ALA A 77 15.37 14.49 6.66
N VAL A 78 14.92 13.74 5.66
CA VAL A 78 15.05 14.13 4.24
C VAL A 78 14.14 15.31 3.89
N VAL A 79 12.92 15.35 4.43
CA VAL A 79 12.01 16.48 4.24
C VAL A 79 12.58 17.76 4.86
N ASP A 80 13.16 17.64 6.05
CA ASP A 80 13.73 18.77 6.81
C ASP A 80 15.11 19.18 6.28
N ALA A 81 15.80 18.32 5.50
CA ALA A 81 17.11 18.60 4.96
C ALA A 81 17.08 19.84 4.04
N LYS A 82 18.10 20.69 4.17
CA LYS A 82 18.31 21.83 3.27
C LYS A 82 18.72 21.32 1.89
N GLY A 83 18.05 21.76 0.84
CA GLY A 83 18.37 21.37 -0.55
C GLY A 83 17.35 21.94 -1.53
N PRO A 84 17.51 21.71 -2.84
CA PRO A 84 16.60 22.26 -3.85
C PRO A 84 15.17 21.75 -3.61
N THR A 85 14.23 22.67 -3.71
CA THR A 85 12.79 22.43 -3.66
C THR A 85 12.21 22.61 -5.06
N SER A 86 12.84 22.05 -6.08
CA SER A 86 12.37 22.14 -7.46
C SER A 86 11.86 20.79 -7.95
N LEU A 87 10.81 20.84 -8.74
CA LEU A 87 10.45 19.73 -9.59
C LEU A 87 11.53 19.51 -10.66
N PRO A 88 11.63 18.32 -11.28
CA PRO A 88 12.50 18.11 -12.43
C PRO A 88 12.24 19.12 -13.54
N ASP A 89 13.29 19.59 -14.21
CA ASP A 89 13.20 20.63 -15.24
C ASP A 89 12.34 20.22 -16.46
N TRP A 90 12.20 18.93 -16.69
CA TRP A 90 11.36 18.36 -17.72
C TRP A 90 9.86 18.22 -17.33
N THR A 91 9.47 18.67 -16.12
CA THR A 91 8.07 18.59 -15.66
C THR A 91 7.15 19.30 -16.64
N PRO A 92 6.09 18.61 -17.17
CA PRO A 92 5.14 19.24 -18.06
C PRO A 92 4.42 20.42 -17.38
N GLN A 93 4.17 21.48 -18.12
CA GLN A 93 3.41 22.61 -17.62
C GLN A 93 1.93 22.24 -17.45
N VAL A 94 1.34 22.65 -16.34
CA VAL A 94 -0.11 22.53 -16.13
C VAL A 94 -0.81 23.72 -16.80
N PRO A 95 -1.74 23.48 -17.74
CA PRO A 95 -2.43 24.57 -18.40
C PRO A 95 -3.26 25.44 -17.44
N GLN A 96 -3.17 26.75 -17.61
CA GLN A 96 -3.91 27.74 -16.79
C GLN A 96 -3.76 27.53 -15.28
N PHE A 97 -2.59 27.07 -14.86
CA PHE A 97 -2.28 26.80 -13.47
C PHE A 97 -1.96 28.09 -12.71
N THR A 98 -2.64 28.27 -11.59
CA THR A 98 -2.35 29.31 -10.61
C THR A 98 -1.77 28.67 -9.37
N PRO A 99 -0.44 28.70 -9.14
CA PRO A 99 0.17 28.11 -7.97
C PRO A 99 -0.27 28.84 -6.70
N ALA A 100 -0.51 28.08 -5.63
CA ALA A 100 -0.85 28.62 -4.31
C ALA A 100 0.40 29.17 -3.58
N GLY A 101 1.60 28.81 -4.03
CA GLY A 101 2.86 29.22 -3.46
C GLY A 101 4.05 28.54 -4.14
N PRO A 102 5.27 28.78 -3.63
CA PRO A 102 6.45 28.10 -4.14
C PRO A 102 6.41 26.59 -3.87
N PRO A 103 7.20 25.80 -4.61
CA PRO A 103 7.40 24.39 -4.30
C PRO A 103 7.80 24.17 -2.84
N THR A 104 7.23 23.16 -2.21
CA THR A 104 7.52 22.80 -0.81
C THR A 104 7.86 21.31 -0.72
N ARG A 105 8.64 20.95 0.31
CA ARG A 105 8.85 19.54 0.64
C ARG A 105 7.79 19.08 1.61
N LYS A 106 7.20 17.93 1.35
CA LYS A 106 6.16 17.33 2.19
C LYS A 106 6.29 15.83 2.19
N LEU A 107 5.84 15.20 3.26
CA LEU A 107 5.50 13.78 3.28
C LEU A 107 4.13 13.61 2.63
N VAL A 108 4.08 12.82 1.57
CA VAL A 108 2.85 12.44 0.90
C VAL A 108 2.85 10.91 0.82
N ASP A 109 1.87 10.27 1.46
CA ASP A 109 1.77 8.80 1.57
C ASP A 109 3.02 8.15 2.20
N GLY A 110 3.64 8.83 3.16
CA GLY A 110 4.85 8.36 3.84
C GLY A 110 6.14 8.56 3.04
N GLU A 111 6.09 9.13 1.85
CA GLU A 111 7.24 9.43 1.01
C GLU A 111 7.56 10.93 1.00
N PRO A 112 8.85 11.31 1.10
CA PRO A 112 9.25 12.70 0.95
C PRO A 112 9.15 13.13 -0.52
N LYS A 113 8.37 14.17 -0.78
CA LYS A 113 8.15 14.70 -2.14
C LYS A 113 8.35 16.22 -2.18
N VAL A 114 8.80 16.71 -3.32
CA VAL A 114 8.62 18.10 -3.70
C VAL A 114 7.21 18.26 -4.24
N VAL A 115 6.46 19.21 -3.73
CA VAL A 115 5.04 19.41 -4.07
C VAL A 115 4.80 20.85 -4.45
N VAL A 116 4.10 21.04 -5.55
CA VAL A 116 3.52 22.32 -5.98
C VAL A 116 2.00 22.15 -6.02
N THR A 117 1.29 22.95 -5.25
CA THR A 117 -0.18 22.96 -5.26
C THR A 117 -0.70 24.23 -5.89
N GLY A 118 -1.88 24.15 -6.45
CA GLY A 118 -2.55 25.30 -7.02
C GLY A 118 -3.91 24.94 -7.60
N THR A 119 -4.41 25.78 -8.46
CA THR A 119 -5.73 25.61 -9.07
C THR A 119 -5.69 25.86 -10.58
N SER A 120 -6.65 25.25 -11.29
CA SER A 120 -6.92 25.51 -12.70
C SER A 120 -8.43 25.59 -12.95
N PRO A 121 -8.92 26.46 -13.84
CA PRO A 121 -10.33 26.48 -14.24
C PRO A 121 -10.69 25.30 -15.15
N LEU A 122 -9.71 24.61 -15.71
CA LEU A 122 -9.92 23.47 -16.61
C LEU A 122 -10.40 22.24 -15.85
N ALA A 123 -11.18 21.39 -16.50
CA ALA A 123 -11.64 20.13 -15.94
C ALA A 123 -10.47 19.12 -15.78
N PRO A 124 -10.54 18.19 -14.81
CA PRO A 124 -9.46 17.25 -14.56
C PRO A 124 -9.06 16.41 -15.79
N ASP A 125 -10.02 15.96 -16.59
CA ASP A 125 -9.81 15.23 -17.83
C ASP A 125 -9.03 16.05 -18.86
N VAL A 126 -9.39 17.34 -19.03
CA VAL A 126 -8.69 18.27 -19.92
C VAL A 126 -7.25 18.50 -19.50
N LEU A 127 -6.99 18.58 -18.19
CA LEU A 127 -5.65 18.70 -17.63
C LEU A 127 -4.83 17.43 -17.89
N CYS A 128 -5.42 16.26 -17.65
CA CYS A 128 -4.77 14.98 -17.95
C CYS A 128 -4.49 14.82 -19.45
N ASP A 129 -5.44 15.16 -20.31
CA ASP A 129 -5.26 15.11 -21.79
C ASP A 129 -4.16 16.07 -22.27
N ALA A 130 -4.00 17.21 -21.62
CA ALA A 130 -2.92 18.14 -21.91
C ALA A 130 -1.56 17.58 -21.50
N TRP A 131 -1.49 16.89 -20.38
CA TRP A 131 -0.30 16.20 -19.93
C TRP A 131 0.01 14.98 -20.80
N ASP A 132 -0.97 14.20 -21.22
CA ASP A 132 -0.77 13.04 -22.11
C ASP A 132 -0.07 13.42 -23.42
N LYS A 133 -0.22 14.65 -23.88
CA LYS A 133 0.48 15.17 -25.09
C LYS A 133 2.01 15.31 -24.89
N PHE A 134 2.48 15.28 -23.65
CA PHE A 134 3.91 15.26 -23.34
C PHE A 134 4.56 13.89 -23.60
N ALA A 135 3.75 12.87 -23.91
CA ALA A 135 4.23 11.50 -24.15
C ALA A 135 5.45 11.48 -25.09
N ASN A 136 6.55 10.94 -24.61
CA ASN A 136 7.83 10.84 -25.28
C ASN A 136 8.39 9.43 -24.98
N PRO A 137 9.03 8.75 -25.94
CA PRO A 137 9.61 7.41 -25.72
C PRO A 137 10.61 7.32 -24.54
N LYS A 138 11.16 8.45 -24.10
CA LYS A 138 12.05 8.50 -22.94
C LYS A 138 11.33 8.33 -21.61
N PHE A 139 10.00 8.45 -21.58
CA PHE A 139 9.21 8.40 -20.37
C PHE A 139 8.26 7.22 -20.37
N SER A 140 8.18 6.54 -19.24
CA SER A 140 7.04 5.67 -18.93
C SER A 140 5.89 6.53 -18.44
N HIS A 141 4.67 6.18 -18.83
CA HIS A 141 3.48 6.98 -18.60
C HIS A 141 2.39 6.12 -17.94
N GLU A 142 1.72 6.68 -16.96
CA GLU A 142 0.58 6.08 -16.29
C GLU A 142 -0.51 7.12 -16.10
N ARG A 143 -1.75 6.75 -16.35
CA ARG A 143 -2.95 7.55 -16.07
C ARG A 143 -3.97 6.72 -15.33
N GLY A 144 -4.63 7.32 -14.36
CA GLY A 144 -5.67 6.67 -13.57
C GLY A 144 -6.50 7.67 -12.81
N GLY A 145 -7.34 7.14 -11.92
CA GLY A 145 -8.18 7.95 -11.05
C GLY A 145 -9.56 7.35 -10.86
N SER A 146 -10.45 8.13 -10.27
CA SER A 146 -11.82 7.75 -9.97
C SER A 146 -12.78 8.92 -10.18
N GLU A 147 -14.01 8.57 -10.54
CA GLU A 147 -15.15 9.47 -10.49
C GLU A 147 -16.21 8.84 -9.58
N LEU A 148 -16.51 9.51 -8.48
CA LEU A 148 -17.51 9.04 -7.51
C LEU A 148 -18.39 10.20 -7.06
N ASN A 149 -19.72 10.05 -7.20
CA ASN A 149 -20.70 11.08 -6.80
C ASN A 149 -20.40 12.46 -7.40
N HIS A 150 -19.98 12.50 -8.67
CA HIS A 150 -19.55 13.70 -9.39
C HIS A 150 -18.28 14.41 -8.81
N ASN A 151 -17.59 13.78 -7.88
CA ASN A 151 -16.21 14.15 -7.55
C ASN A 151 -15.29 13.44 -8.53
N VAL A 152 -14.42 14.19 -9.15
CA VAL A 152 -13.44 13.66 -10.12
C VAL A 152 -12.06 13.80 -9.53
N ASP A 153 -11.34 12.72 -9.45
CA ASP A 153 -9.95 12.65 -9.00
C ASP A 153 -9.16 11.85 -10.04
N LEU A 154 -8.40 12.56 -10.86
CA LEU A 154 -7.59 11.97 -11.91
C LEU A 154 -6.12 12.26 -11.69
N PHE A 155 -5.27 11.37 -12.17
CA PHE A 155 -3.83 11.60 -12.17
C PHE A 155 -3.17 11.19 -13.49
N VAL A 156 -2.04 11.82 -13.77
CA VAL A 156 -1.09 11.41 -14.81
C VAL A 156 0.30 11.42 -14.19
N SER A 157 1.07 10.37 -14.39
CA SER A 157 2.46 10.29 -13.96
C SER A 157 3.39 9.99 -15.10
N TYR A 158 4.59 10.53 -15.02
CA TYR A 158 5.72 10.26 -15.93
C TYR A 158 6.92 9.84 -15.12
N ARG A 159 7.58 8.78 -15.57
CA ARG A 159 8.88 8.34 -15.07
C ARG A 159 9.90 8.45 -16.18
N ASN A 160 10.94 9.23 -15.97
CA ASN A 160 12.07 9.30 -16.87
C ASN A 160 12.89 8.01 -16.77
N ASN A 161 13.05 7.32 -17.87
CA ASN A 161 13.75 6.03 -17.95
C ASN A 161 15.27 6.17 -17.82
N GLU A 162 15.83 7.38 -17.97
CA GLU A 162 17.27 7.64 -17.89
C GLU A 162 17.72 7.86 -16.42
N ASP A 163 16.98 8.66 -15.64
CA ASP A 163 17.35 9.04 -14.27
C ASP A 163 16.37 8.53 -13.20
N ASN A 164 15.37 7.76 -13.60
CA ASN A 164 14.31 7.20 -12.75
C ASN A 164 13.50 8.23 -11.95
N LYS A 165 13.60 9.52 -12.26
CA LYS A 165 12.78 10.53 -11.62
C LYS A 165 11.34 10.42 -12.10
N THR A 166 10.41 10.57 -11.17
CA THR A 166 8.98 10.55 -11.45
C THR A 166 8.36 11.89 -11.15
N VAL A 167 7.41 12.32 -11.97
CA VAL A 167 6.54 13.45 -11.70
C VAL A 167 5.11 13.00 -11.84
N LYS A 168 4.27 13.35 -10.89
CA LYS A 168 2.84 13.04 -10.87
C LYS A 168 2.05 14.34 -10.78
N MET A 169 1.05 14.50 -11.63
CA MET A 169 0.00 15.49 -11.48
C MET A 169 -1.27 14.80 -10.99
N GLU A 170 -1.89 15.35 -9.97
CA GLU A 170 -3.21 14.98 -9.47
C GLU A 170 -4.14 16.16 -9.66
N ALA A 171 -5.32 15.90 -10.21
CA ALA A 171 -6.32 16.91 -10.52
C ALA A 171 -7.66 16.50 -9.89
N GLU A 172 -8.07 17.20 -8.83
CA GLU A 172 -9.29 16.94 -8.09
C GLU A 172 -10.33 18.04 -8.32
N ARG A 173 -11.55 17.67 -8.67
CA ARG A 173 -12.69 18.58 -8.73
C ARG A 173 -13.88 18.00 -7.98
N LYS A 174 -14.35 18.75 -6.98
CA LYS A 174 -15.56 18.40 -6.24
C LYS A 174 -16.82 18.67 -7.06
N ALA A 175 -17.87 17.93 -6.77
CA ALA A 175 -19.18 18.11 -7.38
C ALA A 175 -19.63 19.58 -7.32
N GLY A 176 -20.01 20.14 -8.48
CA GLY A 176 -20.46 21.54 -8.59
C GLY A 176 -19.35 22.60 -8.52
N ALA A 177 -18.09 22.23 -8.28
CA ALA A 177 -16.98 23.18 -8.30
C ALA A 177 -16.62 23.58 -9.75
N LYS A 178 -16.27 24.86 -9.93
CA LYS A 178 -15.80 25.42 -11.20
C LYS A 178 -14.27 25.38 -11.34
N ILE A 179 -13.58 25.03 -10.26
CA ILE A 179 -12.13 25.06 -10.15
C ILE A 179 -11.64 23.65 -9.81
N THR A 180 -10.58 23.23 -10.46
CA THR A 180 -9.84 21.99 -10.17
C THR A 180 -8.68 22.33 -9.26
N ASN A 181 -8.55 21.63 -8.16
CA ASN A 181 -7.32 21.61 -7.36
C ASN A 181 -6.29 20.75 -8.08
N VAL A 182 -5.08 21.24 -8.18
CA VAL A 182 -3.99 20.54 -8.85
C VAL A 182 -2.81 20.44 -7.91
N THR A 183 -2.29 19.22 -7.83
CA THR A 183 -1.04 18.93 -7.11
C THR A 183 -0.05 18.31 -8.08
N VAL A 184 1.12 18.92 -8.21
CA VAL A 184 2.25 18.33 -8.95
C VAL A 184 3.31 17.93 -7.95
N SER A 185 3.74 16.68 -8.01
CA SER A 185 4.70 16.14 -7.05
C SER A 185 5.78 15.31 -7.72
N SER A 186 6.95 15.27 -7.07
CA SER A 186 8.07 14.40 -7.45
C SER A 186 8.73 13.86 -6.20
N PRO A 187 8.98 12.54 -6.11
CA PRO A 187 9.70 11.96 -5.00
C PRO A 187 11.10 12.59 -4.84
N LEU A 188 11.52 12.82 -3.60
CA LEU A 188 12.89 13.14 -3.27
C LEU A 188 13.70 11.85 -3.24
N ALA A 189 14.92 11.88 -3.79
CA ALA A 189 15.83 10.76 -3.63
C ALA A 189 16.19 10.64 -2.13
N LEU A 190 15.99 9.47 -1.56
CA LEU A 190 16.54 9.16 -0.25
C LEU A 190 18.07 9.08 -0.37
N PRO A 191 18.84 9.59 0.61
CA PRO A 191 20.28 9.35 0.62
C PRO A 191 20.50 7.82 0.59
N SER A 192 21.36 7.40 -0.33
CA SER A 192 21.82 6.00 -0.33
C SER A 192 22.46 5.68 1.01
N PRO A 193 22.17 4.52 1.62
CA PRO A 193 22.75 4.10 2.89
C PRO A 193 24.29 4.00 2.83
#